data_49547df4d13cb9ca81d4750b3ebc6af8
#
_entry.id   49547df4d13cb9ca81d4750b3ebc6af8
#
_cell.length_a   1.000
_cell.length_b   1.000
_cell.length_c   1.000
_cell.angle_alpha   90.00
_cell.angle_beta   90.00
_cell.angle_gamma   90.00
#
_symmetry.space_group_name_H-M   'P 1'
#
loop_
_entity.id
_entity.type
_entity.pdbx_description
1 polymer ?
#
loop_
_entity_poly.entity_id
_entity_poly.type
_entity_poly.pdbx_seq_one_letter_code
_entity_poly.pdbx_strand_id
1 'polypeptide(L)'
;LMKRILLVSLLVVLTLIASLVAHMPARFVMQYAPMPRDLSIEGIQGTLWQGSAQHVRWQGTSLGQVHWDVHAPPLLLGLAQANVRFGQGSEMGLRGRGLVGFGFSGAFARKTIASIPAQFAVNQLALPLPLDLEGQLELSIEHVLVSELNQPIPVCQQGSGTLVWSGNRAVTPIAELDLGPAVVNFSCEDNFVSMKGQQQSEQVSAEFEA
;
A
#
# COMPACT_ATOMS: atom_id res chain seq x y z
N LEU A 1 44.24 -3.43 -33.01
CA LEU A 1 44.37 -4.17 -31.74
C LEU A 1 43.80 -3.39 -30.56
N MET A 2 44.22 -2.12 -30.37
CA MET A 2 43.76 -1.24 -29.26
C MET A 2 42.24 -1.08 -29.17
N LYS A 3 41.53 -0.84 -30.30
CA LYS A 3 40.04 -0.70 -30.29
C LYS A 3 39.32 -1.97 -29.79
N ARG A 4 39.85 -3.16 -30.14
CA ARG A 4 39.27 -4.43 -29.67
C ARG A 4 39.48 -4.64 -28.16
N ILE A 5 40.66 -4.28 -27.65
CA ILE A 5 40.95 -4.38 -26.20
C ILE A 5 40.07 -3.41 -25.43
N LEU A 6 39.87 -2.17 -25.90
CA LEU A 6 38.98 -1.20 -25.29
C LEU A 6 37.51 -1.68 -25.28
N LEU A 7 37.02 -2.26 -26.38
CA LEU A 7 35.68 -2.80 -26.44
C LEU A 7 35.48 -3.97 -25.47
N VAL A 8 36.45 -4.89 -25.38
CA VAL A 8 36.39 -6.02 -24.47
C VAL A 8 36.42 -5.56 -23.00
N SER A 9 37.32 -4.60 -22.68
CA SER A 9 37.38 -4.07 -21.32
C SER A 9 36.09 -3.33 -20.91
N LEU A 10 35.51 -2.54 -21.83
CA LEU A 10 34.21 -1.89 -21.60
C LEU A 10 33.11 -2.91 -21.35
N LEU A 11 33.06 -3.98 -22.15
CA LEU A 11 32.06 -5.02 -22.01
C LEU A 11 32.20 -5.76 -20.65
N VAL A 12 33.43 -6.05 -20.23
CA VAL A 12 33.70 -6.65 -18.92
C VAL A 12 33.26 -5.72 -17.78
N VAL A 13 33.55 -4.45 -17.86
CA VAL A 13 33.12 -3.47 -16.85
C VAL A 13 31.60 -3.37 -16.79
N LEU A 14 30.93 -3.30 -17.94
CA LEU A 14 29.46 -3.27 -18.00
C LEU A 14 28.83 -4.54 -17.41
N THR A 15 29.38 -5.73 -17.70
CA THR A 15 28.87 -6.97 -17.12
C THR A 15 29.10 -7.04 -15.62
N LEU A 16 30.21 -6.55 -15.10
CA LEU A 16 30.47 -6.45 -13.66
C LEU A 16 29.48 -5.51 -12.98
N ILE A 17 29.23 -4.31 -13.53
CA ILE A 17 28.26 -3.37 -13.00
C ILE A 17 26.86 -3.98 -13.01
N ALA A 18 26.45 -4.58 -14.13
CA ALA A 18 25.15 -5.24 -14.25
C ALA A 18 24.99 -6.38 -13.21
N SER A 19 26.03 -7.18 -13.02
CA SER A 19 26.05 -8.23 -12.00
C SER A 19 25.94 -7.67 -10.58
N LEU A 20 26.67 -6.59 -10.28
CA LEU A 20 26.60 -5.92 -8.97
C LEU A 20 25.19 -5.39 -8.68
N VAL A 21 24.58 -4.72 -9.66
CA VAL A 21 23.23 -4.19 -9.55
C VAL A 21 22.20 -5.32 -9.39
N ALA A 22 22.33 -6.40 -10.18
CA ALA A 22 21.44 -7.55 -10.12
C ALA A 22 21.45 -8.27 -8.76
N HIS A 23 22.57 -8.27 -8.07
CA HIS A 23 22.74 -8.94 -6.77
C HIS A 23 22.76 -7.98 -5.58
N MET A 24 22.40 -6.73 -5.79
CA MET A 24 22.44 -5.72 -4.72
C MET A 24 21.52 -6.11 -3.55
N PRO A 25 22.06 -6.28 -2.34
CA PRO A 25 21.26 -6.69 -1.19
C PRO A 25 20.34 -5.56 -0.74
N ALA A 26 19.07 -5.88 -0.47
CA ALA A 26 18.06 -4.91 -0.07
C ALA A 26 18.46 -4.12 1.18
N ARG A 27 19.07 -4.78 2.16
CA ARG A 27 19.54 -4.16 3.41
C ARG A 27 20.49 -2.98 3.17
N PHE A 28 21.35 -3.07 2.16
CA PHE A 28 22.31 -2.01 1.84
C PHE A 28 21.60 -0.75 1.33
N VAL A 29 20.62 -0.91 0.45
CA VAL A 29 19.85 0.21 -0.08
C VAL A 29 18.99 0.86 1.00
N MET A 30 18.31 0.04 1.83
CA MET A 30 17.46 0.54 2.90
C MET A 30 18.23 1.29 3.99
N GLN A 31 19.51 0.98 4.20
CA GLN A 31 20.35 1.70 5.17
C GLN A 31 20.60 3.16 4.79
N TYR A 32 20.59 3.47 3.48
CA TYR A 32 20.79 4.82 2.95
C TYR A 32 19.49 5.51 2.51
N ALA A 33 18.36 4.80 2.52
CA ALA A 33 17.08 5.39 2.16
C ALA A 33 16.62 6.39 3.23
N PRO A 34 16.15 7.59 2.84
CA PRO A 34 15.55 8.52 3.78
C PRO A 34 14.21 7.95 4.27
N MET A 35 14.21 7.37 5.46
CA MET A 35 13.00 6.82 6.07
C MET A 35 12.35 7.83 7.03
N PRO A 36 11.02 7.88 7.07
CA PRO A 36 10.31 8.61 8.11
C PRO A 36 10.72 8.10 9.50
N ARG A 37 10.80 8.98 10.48
CA ARG A 37 11.24 8.62 11.86
C ARG A 37 10.33 7.60 12.53
N ASP A 38 9.06 7.57 12.13
CA ASP A 38 8.03 6.70 12.69
C ASP A 38 7.98 5.32 12.03
N LEU A 39 8.80 5.07 11.00
CA LEU A 39 8.89 3.80 10.29
C LEU A 39 10.12 3.01 10.77
N SER A 40 9.89 1.84 11.32
CA SER A 40 10.93 0.87 11.69
C SER A 40 10.81 -0.38 10.82
N ILE A 41 11.91 -0.78 10.20
CA ILE A 41 11.96 -1.97 9.33
C ILE A 41 13.08 -2.88 9.82
N GLU A 42 12.73 -4.10 10.19
CA GLU A 42 13.67 -5.09 10.71
C GLU A 42 13.57 -6.41 9.93
N GLY A 43 14.67 -7.18 9.96
CA GLY A 43 14.70 -8.50 9.32
C GLY A 43 14.64 -8.44 7.80
N ILE A 44 15.34 -7.47 7.18
CA ILE A 44 15.41 -7.32 5.73
C ILE A 44 16.22 -8.45 5.12
N GLN A 45 15.63 -9.17 4.18
CA GLN A 45 16.23 -10.30 3.47
C GLN A 45 16.03 -10.18 1.97
N GLY A 46 16.92 -10.82 1.20
CA GLY A 46 16.85 -10.82 -0.26
C GLY A 46 17.56 -9.64 -0.90
N THR A 47 17.22 -9.40 -2.14
CA THR A 47 17.80 -8.36 -3.00
C THR A 47 16.87 -7.15 -3.11
N LEU A 48 17.37 -6.07 -3.73
CA LEU A 48 16.55 -4.92 -4.10
C LEU A 48 15.36 -5.34 -4.98
N TRP A 49 15.55 -6.33 -5.84
CA TRP A 49 14.57 -6.79 -6.81
C TRP A 49 13.50 -7.69 -6.20
N GLN A 50 13.92 -8.61 -5.33
CA GLN A 50 13.03 -9.54 -4.64
C GLN A 50 13.49 -9.69 -3.20
N GLY A 51 12.63 -9.31 -2.27
CA GLY A 51 12.97 -9.38 -0.87
C GLY A 51 11.78 -9.33 0.05
N SER A 52 12.10 -9.37 1.31
CA SER A 52 11.11 -9.25 2.39
C SER A 52 11.68 -8.52 3.59
N ALA A 53 10.79 -7.89 4.35
CA ALA A 53 11.05 -7.38 5.68
C ALA A 53 10.14 -8.12 6.65
N GLN A 54 10.72 -8.67 7.72
CA GLN A 54 9.95 -9.52 8.65
C GLN A 54 9.10 -8.70 9.62
N HIS A 55 9.62 -7.56 10.06
CA HIS A 55 8.94 -6.69 11.00
C HIS A 55 8.94 -5.27 10.48
N VAL A 56 7.79 -4.82 10.03
CA VAL A 56 7.57 -3.42 9.66
C VAL A 56 6.64 -2.83 10.69
N ARG A 57 7.07 -1.73 11.33
CA ARG A 57 6.29 -0.99 12.31
C ARG A 57 6.12 0.45 11.87
N TRP A 58 4.93 0.96 12.05
CA TRP A 58 4.57 2.35 11.84
C TRP A 58 4.01 2.93 13.13
N GLN A 59 4.63 3.98 13.65
CA GLN A 59 4.24 4.61 14.92
C GLN A 59 4.07 3.60 16.09
N GLY A 60 4.98 2.60 16.14
CA GLY A 60 4.96 1.56 17.18
C GLY A 60 4.03 0.38 16.89
N THR A 61 3.11 0.48 15.95
CA THR A 61 2.16 -0.59 15.59
C THR A 61 2.75 -1.50 14.51
N SER A 62 2.66 -2.81 14.71
CA SER A 62 3.16 -3.80 13.76
C SER A 62 2.25 -3.92 12.54
N LEU A 63 2.79 -3.56 11.38
CA LEU A 63 2.16 -3.76 10.07
C LEU A 63 2.33 -5.19 9.56
N GLY A 64 3.19 -5.99 10.23
CA GLY A 64 3.51 -7.35 9.82
C GLY A 64 4.64 -7.45 8.81
N GLN A 65 4.71 -8.59 8.14
CA GLN A 65 5.68 -8.86 7.08
C GLN A 65 5.33 -8.12 5.79
N VAL A 66 6.36 -7.65 5.09
CA VAL A 66 6.24 -7.06 3.76
C VAL A 66 7.13 -7.82 2.79
N HIS A 67 6.59 -8.20 1.65
CA HIS A 67 7.32 -8.80 0.53
C HIS A 67 7.21 -7.88 -0.68
N TRP A 68 8.30 -7.76 -1.43
CA TRP A 68 8.32 -6.98 -2.67
C TRP A 68 8.97 -7.74 -3.80
N ASP A 69 8.52 -7.44 -5.00
CA ASP A 69 9.04 -7.94 -6.27
C ASP A 69 9.08 -6.78 -7.27
N VAL A 70 10.26 -6.24 -7.52
CA VAL A 70 10.49 -5.07 -8.36
C VAL A 70 10.59 -5.49 -9.82
N HIS A 71 9.87 -4.81 -10.68
CA HIS A 71 9.90 -5.05 -12.11
C HIS A 71 11.05 -4.25 -12.78
N ALA A 72 12.04 -4.96 -13.31
CA ALA A 72 13.20 -4.34 -13.95
C ALA A 72 12.88 -3.60 -15.27
N PRO A 73 12.03 -4.13 -16.20
CA PRO A 73 11.81 -3.47 -17.49
C PRO A 73 11.27 -2.03 -17.41
N PRO A 74 10.30 -1.70 -16.52
CA PRO A 74 9.80 -0.34 -16.38
C PRO A 74 10.85 0.69 -15.93
N LEU A 75 11.90 0.24 -15.23
CA LEU A 75 13.00 1.14 -14.80
C LEU A 75 13.72 1.79 -15.99
N LEU A 76 13.79 1.10 -17.13
CA LEU A 76 14.38 1.67 -18.36
C LEU A 76 13.57 2.86 -18.88
N LEU A 77 12.30 2.98 -18.48
CA LEU A 77 11.41 4.08 -18.81
C LEU A 77 11.27 5.11 -17.66
N GLY A 78 12.12 5.00 -16.64
CA GLY A 78 12.06 5.87 -15.46
C GLY A 78 10.90 5.58 -14.51
N LEU A 79 10.31 4.37 -14.59
CA LEU A 79 9.22 3.93 -13.74
C LEU A 79 9.71 2.83 -12.79
N ALA A 80 9.87 3.16 -11.51
CA ALA A 80 10.13 2.17 -10.47
C ALA A 80 8.80 1.60 -10.01
N GLN A 81 8.57 0.30 -10.21
CA GLN A 81 7.34 -0.36 -9.77
C GLN A 81 7.61 -1.74 -9.19
N ALA A 82 6.83 -2.10 -8.19
CA ALA A 82 6.94 -3.36 -7.49
C ALA A 82 5.56 -3.93 -7.13
N ASN A 83 5.43 -5.24 -7.22
CA ASN A 83 4.36 -5.94 -6.53
C ASN A 83 4.70 -6.02 -5.05
N VAL A 84 3.79 -5.58 -4.21
CA VAL A 84 3.96 -5.60 -2.76
C VAL A 84 2.85 -6.45 -2.14
N ARG A 85 3.23 -7.28 -1.17
CA ARG A 85 2.31 -8.01 -0.29
C ARG A 85 2.68 -7.68 1.15
N PHE A 86 1.71 -7.37 1.97
CA PHE A 86 1.95 -6.94 3.34
C PHE A 86 0.91 -7.51 4.31
N GLY A 87 1.27 -7.50 5.59
CA GLY A 87 0.34 -7.76 6.67
C GLY A 87 0.38 -9.17 7.26
N GLN A 88 1.24 -10.05 6.79
CA GLN A 88 1.39 -11.36 7.45
C GLN A 88 1.97 -11.17 8.86
N GLY A 89 1.23 -11.62 9.88
CA GLY A 89 1.61 -11.40 11.28
C GLY A 89 1.38 -9.98 11.79
N SER A 90 0.51 -9.20 11.13
CA SER A 90 0.11 -7.86 11.59
C SER A 90 -0.72 -7.95 12.87
N GLU A 91 -0.39 -7.14 13.86
CA GLU A 91 -1.19 -6.99 15.09
C GLU A 91 -2.56 -6.37 14.82
N MET A 92 -2.66 -5.58 13.76
CA MET A 92 -3.90 -4.93 13.32
C MET A 92 -4.79 -5.85 12.50
N GLY A 93 -4.35 -7.07 12.16
CA GLY A 93 -5.05 -7.90 11.19
C GLY A 93 -5.03 -7.34 9.76
N LEU A 94 -4.24 -6.29 9.51
CA LEU A 94 -4.07 -5.69 8.19
C LEU A 94 -3.46 -6.70 7.23
N ARG A 95 -4.04 -6.83 6.05
CA ARG A 95 -3.49 -7.64 4.95
C ARG A 95 -3.72 -6.92 3.64
N GLY A 96 -2.78 -7.06 2.72
CA GLY A 96 -2.97 -6.48 1.41
C GLY A 96 -1.92 -6.87 0.40
N ARG A 97 -2.23 -6.51 -0.83
CA ARG A 97 -1.34 -6.68 -1.99
C ARG A 97 -1.67 -5.65 -3.04
N GLY A 98 -0.68 -5.26 -3.82
CA GLY A 98 -0.90 -4.35 -4.93
C GLY A 98 0.35 -4.10 -5.73
N LEU A 99 0.20 -3.40 -6.84
CA LEU A 99 1.29 -2.85 -7.63
C LEU A 99 1.46 -1.39 -7.23
N VAL A 100 2.61 -1.08 -6.65
CA VAL A 100 2.96 0.30 -6.28
C VAL A 100 4.17 0.76 -7.07
N GLY A 101 4.29 2.03 -7.28
CA GLY A 101 5.43 2.54 -7.99
C GLY A 101 5.58 4.05 -7.89
N PHE A 102 6.68 4.50 -8.47
CA PHE A 102 7.06 5.89 -8.54
C PHE A 102 7.64 6.21 -9.92
N GLY A 103 7.30 7.37 -10.45
CA GLY A 103 7.78 7.84 -11.73
C GLY A 103 7.83 9.36 -11.80
N PHE A 104 8.03 9.89 -12.99
CA PHE A 104 8.12 11.34 -13.21
C PHE A 104 6.84 12.10 -12.82
N SER A 105 5.69 11.43 -12.91
CA SER A 105 4.38 12.03 -12.57
C SER A 105 4.01 11.90 -11.10
N GLY A 106 4.82 11.23 -10.29
CA GLY A 106 4.55 10.99 -8.86
C GLY A 106 4.51 9.52 -8.48
N ALA A 107 3.91 9.23 -7.32
CA ALA A 107 3.67 7.88 -6.85
C ALA A 107 2.33 7.35 -7.36
N PHE A 108 2.27 6.07 -7.64
CA PHE A 108 1.03 5.42 -8.05
C PHE A 108 0.82 4.08 -7.35
N ALA A 109 -0.43 3.71 -7.19
CA ALA A 109 -0.84 2.36 -6.85
C ALA A 109 -1.89 1.87 -7.84
N ARG A 110 -1.84 0.58 -8.17
CA ARG A 110 -2.78 -0.05 -9.10
C ARG A 110 -3.15 -1.44 -8.61
N LYS A 111 -4.42 -1.82 -8.84
CA LYS A 111 -4.93 -3.15 -8.46
C LYS A 111 -4.52 -3.53 -7.03
N THR A 112 -4.66 -2.57 -6.12
CA THR A 112 -4.27 -2.74 -4.72
C THR A 112 -5.49 -3.09 -3.91
N ILE A 113 -5.40 -4.16 -3.14
CA ILE A 113 -6.44 -4.60 -2.22
C ILE A 113 -5.83 -4.64 -0.83
N ALA A 114 -6.51 -4.04 0.12
CA ALA A 114 -6.13 -4.07 1.53
C ALA A 114 -7.36 -4.38 2.37
N SER A 115 -7.22 -5.21 3.40
CA SER A 115 -8.29 -5.53 4.34
C SER A 115 -7.83 -5.35 5.78
N ILE A 116 -8.74 -4.89 6.61
CA ILE A 116 -8.53 -4.68 8.04
C ILE A 116 -9.83 -5.01 8.80
N PRO A 117 -9.76 -5.60 10.01
CA PRO A 117 -10.94 -5.76 10.84
C PRO A 117 -11.60 -4.41 11.16
N ALA A 118 -12.93 -4.34 11.07
CA ALA A 118 -13.68 -3.11 11.30
C ALA A 118 -13.45 -2.54 12.71
N GLN A 119 -13.39 -3.39 13.71
CA GLN A 119 -13.13 -3.01 15.11
C GLN A 119 -11.80 -2.24 15.26
N PHE A 120 -10.75 -2.65 14.55
CA PHE A 120 -9.48 -1.94 14.61
C PHE A 120 -9.58 -0.53 14.03
N ALA A 121 -10.27 -0.37 12.91
CA ALA A 121 -10.47 0.94 12.29
C ALA A 121 -11.24 1.91 13.21
N VAL A 122 -12.28 1.40 13.90
CA VAL A 122 -13.08 2.21 14.82
C VAL A 122 -12.30 2.60 16.07
N ASN A 123 -11.49 1.70 16.60
CA ASN A 123 -10.64 1.98 17.76
C ASN A 123 -9.66 3.14 17.49
N GLN A 124 -9.22 3.31 16.23
CA GLN A 124 -8.37 4.44 15.83
C GLN A 124 -9.11 5.78 15.78
N LEU A 125 -10.42 5.76 15.57
CA LEU A 125 -11.24 6.97 15.54
C LEU A 125 -11.56 7.54 16.94
N ALA A 126 -11.14 6.83 17.99
CA ALA A 126 -11.35 7.22 19.40
C ALA A 126 -12.79 7.68 19.69
N LEU A 127 -13.77 7.01 19.09
CA LEU A 127 -15.18 7.31 19.33
C LEU A 127 -15.52 6.92 20.78
N PRO A 128 -16.16 7.80 21.56
CA PRO A 128 -16.47 7.56 22.96
C PRO A 128 -17.70 6.64 23.15
N LEU A 129 -17.96 5.76 22.20
CA LEU A 129 -19.09 4.84 22.23
C LEU A 129 -18.58 3.40 22.41
N PRO A 130 -19.14 2.63 23.33
CA PRO A 130 -18.85 1.21 23.49
C PRO A 130 -19.55 0.42 22.37
N LEU A 131 -19.00 0.50 21.15
CA LEU A 131 -19.49 -0.19 19.97
C LEU A 131 -18.49 -1.31 19.61
N ASP A 132 -18.95 -2.54 19.65
CA ASP A 132 -18.24 -3.65 19.03
C ASP A 132 -18.72 -3.80 17.59
N LEU A 133 -17.84 -3.48 16.65
CA LEU A 133 -18.11 -3.61 15.23
C LEU A 133 -17.46 -4.89 14.70
N GLU A 134 -18.28 -5.82 14.30
CA GLU A 134 -17.83 -7.01 13.59
C GLU A 134 -17.65 -6.74 12.09
N GLY A 135 -16.94 -7.63 11.43
CA GLY A 135 -16.75 -7.60 10.00
C GLY A 135 -15.40 -7.08 9.56
N GLN A 136 -15.24 -6.97 8.25
CA GLN A 136 -14.02 -6.56 7.60
C GLN A 136 -14.24 -5.37 6.69
N LEU A 137 -13.33 -4.42 6.76
CA LEU A 137 -13.20 -3.35 5.78
C LEU A 137 -12.21 -3.79 4.71
N GLU A 138 -12.65 -3.79 3.47
CA GLU A 138 -11.82 -4.07 2.29
C GLU A 138 -11.75 -2.84 1.40
N LEU A 139 -10.54 -2.34 1.21
CA LEU A 139 -10.23 -1.25 0.30
C LEU A 139 -9.68 -1.85 -1.01
N SER A 140 -10.34 -1.58 -2.11
CA SER A 140 -9.91 -1.95 -3.45
C SER A 140 -9.61 -0.69 -4.25
N ILE A 141 -8.35 -0.48 -4.60
CA ILE A 141 -7.89 0.64 -5.43
C ILE A 141 -7.62 0.10 -6.83
N GLU A 142 -8.37 0.58 -7.81
CA GLU A 142 -8.11 0.24 -9.21
C GLU A 142 -6.85 0.93 -9.70
N HIS A 143 -6.79 2.23 -9.50
CA HIS A 143 -5.61 3.05 -9.74
C HIS A 143 -5.67 4.30 -8.86
N VAL A 144 -4.51 4.80 -8.50
CA VAL A 144 -4.34 6.12 -7.90
C VAL A 144 -2.99 6.68 -8.32
N LEU A 145 -2.97 7.95 -8.67
CA LEU A 145 -1.77 8.73 -8.96
C LEU A 145 -1.74 9.93 -8.01
N VAL A 146 -0.65 10.04 -7.29
CA VAL A 146 -0.42 11.09 -6.30
C VAL A 146 0.85 11.85 -6.67
N SER A 147 0.74 13.16 -6.77
CA SER A 147 1.87 14.06 -6.96
C SER A 147 2.19 14.82 -5.69
N GLU A 148 3.28 15.58 -5.74
CA GLU A 148 3.68 16.48 -4.65
C GLU A 148 3.84 15.80 -3.29
N LEU A 149 4.51 14.65 -3.27
CA LEU A 149 4.75 13.84 -2.06
C LEU A 149 5.50 14.58 -0.94
N ASN A 150 6.09 15.73 -1.23
CA ASN A 150 6.80 16.57 -0.25
C ASN A 150 5.87 17.49 0.54
N GLN A 151 4.58 17.55 0.18
CA GLN A 151 3.58 18.32 0.92
C GLN A 151 2.98 17.50 2.05
N PRO A 152 2.50 18.15 3.12
CA PRO A 152 1.83 17.46 4.24
C PRO A 152 0.59 16.66 3.80
N ILE A 153 -0.08 17.10 2.75
CA ILE A 153 -1.22 16.44 2.13
C ILE A 153 -0.87 16.23 0.67
N PRO A 154 -0.59 14.99 0.25
CA PRO A 154 -0.32 14.68 -1.15
C PRO A 154 -1.54 14.97 -2.04
N VAL A 155 -1.28 15.51 -3.22
CA VAL A 155 -2.35 15.85 -4.19
C VAL A 155 -2.73 14.61 -4.98
N CYS A 156 -3.97 14.18 -4.91
CA CYS A 156 -4.51 13.14 -5.76
C CYS A 156 -4.82 13.72 -7.15
N GLN A 157 -4.05 13.34 -8.15
CA GLN A 157 -4.29 13.78 -9.53
C GLN A 157 -5.39 12.97 -10.18
N GLN A 158 -5.38 11.68 -9.98
CA GLN A 158 -6.34 10.75 -10.55
C GLN A 158 -6.42 9.49 -9.69
N GLY A 159 -7.62 8.99 -9.47
CA GLY A 159 -7.79 7.74 -8.74
C GLY A 159 -9.22 7.26 -8.71
N SER A 160 -9.37 5.95 -8.53
CA SER A 160 -10.65 5.32 -8.26
C SER A 160 -10.48 4.09 -7.39
N GLY A 161 -11.50 3.81 -6.61
CA GLY A 161 -11.52 2.64 -5.75
C GLY A 161 -12.86 2.46 -5.05
N THR A 162 -12.92 1.38 -4.30
CA THR A 162 -14.12 0.98 -3.57
C THR A 162 -13.72 0.54 -2.18
N LEU A 163 -14.43 1.01 -1.18
CA LEU A 163 -14.37 0.53 0.20
C LEU A 163 -15.62 -0.28 0.48
N VAL A 164 -15.45 -1.52 0.88
CA VAL A 164 -16.54 -2.42 1.25
C VAL A 164 -16.41 -2.78 2.72
N TRP A 165 -17.47 -2.61 3.46
CA TRP A 165 -17.60 -3.17 4.80
C TRP A 165 -18.54 -4.36 4.72
N SER A 166 -18.03 -5.55 5.01
CA SER A 166 -18.76 -6.83 4.95
C SER A 166 -18.81 -7.50 6.33
N GLY A 167 -19.86 -8.32 6.55
CA GLY A 167 -20.07 -9.01 7.81
C GLY A 167 -20.35 -8.05 8.97
N ASN A 168 -20.93 -6.92 8.66
CA ASN A 168 -21.10 -5.77 9.54
C ASN A 168 -22.26 -5.96 10.49
N ARG A 169 -21.89 -6.30 11.70
CA ARG A 169 -22.78 -6.39 12.86
C ARG A 169 -22.30 -5.40 13.91
N ALA A 170 -23.22 -4.62 14.43
CA ALA A 170 -22.94 -3.74 15.54
C ALA A 170 -23.56 -4.34 16.80
N VAL A 171 -22.71 -4.68 17.75
CA VAL A 171 -23.14 -5.19 19.05
C VAL A 171 -23.09 -4.04 20.06
N THR A 172 -24.25 -3.75 20.65
CA THR A 172 -24.38 -2.78 21.74
C THR A 172 -24.88 -3.51 22.99
N PRO A 173 -24.74 -2.93 24.18
CA PRO A 173 -25.26 -3.54 25.41
C PRO A 173 -26.77 -3.81 25.41
N ILE A 174 -27.53 -3.21 24.51
CA ILE A 174 -28.99 -3.25 24.45
C ILE A 174 -29.53 -3.91 23.19
N ALA A 175 -28.75 -4.00 22.12
CA ALA A 175 -29.22 -4.56 20.85
C ALA A 175 -28.05 -5.01 19.98
N GLU A 176 -28.31 -6.02 19.18
CA GLU A 176 -27.46 -6.46 18.07
C GLU A 176 -28.13 -6.04 16.76
N LEU A 177 -27.42 -5.30 15.92
CA LEU A 177 -27.92 -4.75 14.68
C LEU A 177 -27.14 -5.34 13.51
N ASP A 178 -27.84 -5.95 12.60
CA ASP A 178 -27.29 -6.32 11.30
C ASP A 178 -27.40 -5.10 10.36
N LEU A 179 -26.25 -4.49 10.05
CA LEU A 179 -26.22 -3.28 9.26
C LEU A 179 -26.21 -3.56 7.76
N GLY A 180 -26.06 -4.83 7.34
CA GLY A 180 -25.93 -5.21 5.93
C GLY A 180 -24.66 -4.67 5.29
N PRO A 181 -24.29 -5.10 4.07
CA PRO A 181 -23.08 -4.63 3.42
C PRO A 181 -23.15 -3.14 3.11
N ALA A 182 -22.06 -2.43 3.43
CA ALA A 182 -21.89 -1.03 3.06
C ALA A 182 -20.80 -0.93 2.00
N VAL A 183 -21.09 -0.20 0.92
CA VAL A 183 -20.18 0.01 -0.20
C VAL A 183 -20.00 1.50 -0.44
N VAL A 184 -18.76 1.96 -0.48
CA VAL A 184 -18.41 3.34 -0.79
C VAL A 184 -17.49 3.32 -2.00
N ASN A 185 -17.93 3.91 -3.09
CA ASN A 185 -17.11 4.17 -4.25
C ASN A 185 -16.49 5.55 -4.11
N PHE A 186 -15.22 5.68 -4.35
CA PHE A 186 -14.53 6.96 -4.36
C PHE A 186 -13.77 7.14 -5.67
N SER A 187 -13.71 8.37 -6.11
CA SER A 187 -12.87 8.80 -7.22
C SER A 187 -12.22 10.13 -6.88
N CYS A 188 -11.04 10.36 -7.41
CA CYS A 188 -10.42 11.67 -7.36
C CYS A 188 -9.94 12.09 -8.73
N GLU A 189 -10.08 13.37 -9.03
CA GLU A 189 -9.62 14.01 -10.25
C GLU A 189 -9.23 15.45 -9.91
N ASP A 190 -8.03 15.86 -10.31
CA ASP A 190 -7.50 17.21 -10.07
C ASP A 190 -7.68 17.71 -8.61
N ASN A 191 -7.40 16.86 -7.64
CA ASN A 191 -7.51 17.13 -6.20
C ASN A 191 -8.96 17.24 -5.66
N PHE A 192 -9.95 16.96 -6.47
CA PHE A 192 -11.32 16.81 -6.01
C PHE A 192 -11.62 15.35 -5.72
N VAL A 193 -12.13 15.04 -4.56
CA VAL A 193 -12.52 13.70 -4.16
C VAL A 193 -14.05 13.63 -4.13
N SER A 194 -14.59 12.70 -4.91
CA SER A 194 -16.02 12.38 -4.92
C SER A 194 -16.24 11.04 -4.26
N MET A 195 -17.23 10.94 -3.39
CA MET A 195 -17.61 9.69 -2.72
C MET A 195 -19.10 9.45 -2.89
N LYS A 196 -19.45 8.19 -3.23
CA LYS A 196 -20.82 7.72 -3.27
C LYS A 196 -20.93 6.45 -2.44
N GLY A 197 -21.76 6.50 -1.42
CA GLY A 197 -21.94 5.39 -0.51
C GLY A 197 -23.36 4.85 -0.55
N GLN A 198 -23.49 3.54 -0.44
CA GLN A 198 -24.75 2.82 -0.34
C GLN A 198 -24.65 1.78 0.76
N GLN A 199 -25.66 1.75 1.62
CA GLN A 199 -25.82 0.74 2.65
C GLN A 199 -27.27 0.25 2.60
N GLN A 200 -27.46 -1.04 2.55
CA GLN A 200 -28.78 -1.63 2.52
C GLN A 200 -28.84 -2.89 3.37
N SER A 201 -29.72 -2.88 4.34
CA SER A 201 -30.10 -4.05 5.13
C SER A 201 -31.64 -4.10 5.27
N GLU A 202 -32.14 -5.14 5.91
CA GLU A 202 -33.58 -5.20 6.27
C GLU A 202 -33.97 -4.13 7.29
N GLN A 203 -33.02 -3.64 8.07
CA GLN A 203 -33.24 -2.69 9.17
C GLN A 203 -32.81 -1.25 8.84
N VAL A 204 -31.83 -1.08 7.94
CA VAL A 204 -31.21 0.22 7.65
C VAL A 204 -31.00 0.36 6.15
N SER A 205 -31.37 1.52 5.61
CA SER A 205 -31.04 1.94 4.24
C SER A 205 -30.50 3.37 4.28
N ALA A 206 -29.30 3.56 3.76
CA ALA A 206 -28.67 4.88 3.67
C ALA A 206 -27.94 5.04 2.34
N GLU A 207 -28.05 6.23 1.77
CA GLU A 207 -27.33 6.65 0.57
C GLU A 207 -26.75 8.04 0.81
N PHE A 208 -25.50 8.25 0.42
CA PHE A 208 -24.87 9.56 0.53
C PHE A 208 -23.96 9.83 -0.68
N GLU A 209 -23.86 11.11 -1.03
CA GLU A 209 -22.96 11.61 -2.07
C GLU A 209 -22.25 12.87 -1.52
N ALA A 210 -20.93 12.92 -1.68
CA ALA A 210 -20.10 14.04 -1.23
C ALA A 210 -18.97 14.36 -2.23
#